data_3170f77728dc49abb72b92cfb8d59282
#
_entry.id   3170f77728dc49abb72b92cfb8d59282
#
_cell.length_a   1.000
_cell.length_b   1.000
_cell.length_c   1.000
_cell.angle_alpha   90.00
_cell.angle_beta   90.00
_cell.angle_gamma   90.00
#
_symmetry.space_group_name_H-M   'P 1'
#
loop_
_entity.id
_entity.type
_entity.pdbx_description
1 polymer ?
#
loop_
_entity_poly.entity_id
_entity_poly.type
_entity_poly.pdbx_seq_one_letter_code
_entity_poly.pdbx_strand_id
1 'polypeptide(L)'
;MDTVFGKIIAGEIPAEKLYEDEHCIVIPDINPAAPVHVLVIPKKSLAMLSEADEDDQLLLGHLMLVVAKMANQLGVTDGYRAIINNGAGGGQTVFHLHIHILESLS
;
A
#
# COMPACT_ATOMS: atom_id res chain seq x y z
N MET A 1 -17.25 0.54 3.16
CA MET A 1 -15.86 0.96 3.29
C MET A 1 -15.71 2.45 3.27
N ASP A 2 -15.42 3.00 4.43
CA ASP A 2 -15.51 4.44 4.60
C ASP A 2 -14.18 5.16 4.60
N THR A 3 -13.08 4.44 4.39
CA THR A 3 -11.78 5.08 4.29
C THR A 3 -11.59 5.70 2.92
N VAL A 4 -10.68 6.67 2.82
CA VAL A 4 -10.34 7.28 1.53
C VAL A 4 -9.83 6.21 0.55
N PHE A 5 -9.10 5.21 1.04
CA PHE A 5 -8.60 4.13 0.16
C PHE A 5 -9.75 3.25 -0.34
N GLY A 6 -10.70 2.94 0.53
CA GLY A 6 -11.89 2.19 0.12
C GLY A 6 -12.69 2.93 -0.94
N LYS A 7 -12.80 4.24 -0.80
CA LYS A 7 -13.51 5.07 -1.78
C LYS A 7 -12.77 5.14 -3.11
N ILE A 8 -11.44 5.17 -3.10
CA ILE A 8 -10.65 5.13 -4.33
C ILE A 8 -10.84 3.78 -5.02
N ILE A 9 -10.81 2.69 -4.26
CA ILE A 9 -11.02 1.35 -4.80
C ILE A 9 -12.40 1.22 -5.44
N ALA A 10 -13.41 1.80 -4.81
CA ALA A 10 -14.79 1.79 -5.30
C ALA A 10 -15.02 2.75 -6.47
N GLY A 11 -14.04 3.58 -6.83
CA GLY A 11 -14.18 4.54 -7.92
C GLY A 11 -14.92 5.81 -7.53
N GLU A 12 -15.14 6.04 -6.24
CA GLU A 12 -15.86 7.22 -5.75
C GLU A 12 -14.98 8.45 -5.67
N ILE A 13 -13.68 8.24 -5.48
CA ILE A 13 -12.68 9.31 -5.45
C ILE A 13 -11.65 8.99 -6.50
N PRO A 14 -11.34 9.94 -7.41
CA PRO A 14 -10.31 9.69 -8.42
C PRO A 14 -8.93 9.67 -7.77
N ALA A 15 -8.06 8.83 -8.31
CA ALA A 15 -6.65 8.79 -7.93
C ALA A 15 -5.85 8.23 -9.10
N GLU A 16 -4.60 8.67 -9.20
CA GLU A 16 -3.68 8.10 -10.17
C GLU A 16 -3.31 6.69 -9.71
N LYS A 17 -3.59 5.69 -10.54
CA LYS A 17 -3.22 4.31 -10.24
C LYS A 17 -1.98 3.98 -11.05
N LEU A 18 -0.86 3.80 -10.37
CA LEU A 18 0.40 3.41 -10.99
C LEU A 18 0.38 1.94 -11.40
N TYR A 19 -0.44 1.15 -10.73
CA TYR A 19 -0.61 -0.26 -10.97
C TYR A 19 -1.96 -0.69 -10.42
N GLU A 20 -2.59 -1.65 -11.07
CA GLU A 20 -3.82 -2.25 -10.58
C GLU A 20 -3.93 -3.68 -11.09
N ASP A 21 -4.31 -4.60 -10.22
CA ASP A 21 -4.72 -5.94 -10.61
C ASP A 21 -6.02 -6.28 -9.86
N GLU A 22 -6.46 -7.54 -9.93
CA GLU A 22 -7.73 -7.88 -9.29
C GLU A 22 -7.66 -7.88 -7.75
N HIS A 23 -6.46 -7.81 -7.17
CA HIS A 23 -6.26 -7.89 -5.72
C HIS A 23 -5.83 -6.60 -5.07
N CYS A 24 -5.23 -5.69 -5.81
CA CYS A 24 -4.68 -4.47 -5.21
C CYS A 24 -4.53 -3.33 -6.20
N ILE A 25 -4.29 -2.15 -5.63
CA ILE A 25 -3.91 -0.96 -6.40
C ILE A 25 -2.62 -0.39 -5.81
N VAL A 26 -1.90 0.39 -6.62
CA VAL A 26 -0.74 1.17 -6.16
C VAL A 26 -0.96 2.62 -6.56
N ILE A 27 -0.88 3.52 -5.58
CA ILE A 27 -1.08 4.96 -5.80
C ILE A 27 0.07 5.74 -5.16
N PRO A 28 0.39 6.95 -5.67
CA PRO A 28 1.34 7.80 -4.95
C PRO A 28 0.73 8.31 -3.65
N ASP A 29 1.59 8.51 -2.64
CA ASP A 29 1.15 9.16 -1.40
C ASP A 29 1.00 10.66 -1.70
N ILE A 30 -0.12 11.25 -1.28
CA ILE A 30 -0.39 12.66 -1.53
C ILE A 30 0.45 13.59 -0.64
N ASN A 31 1.01 13.05 0.45
CA ASN A 31 1.94 13.78 1.32
C ASN A 31 3.25 13.00 1.40
N PRO A 32 4.02 12.96 0.30
CA PRO A 32 5.19 12.10 0.25
C PRO A 32 6.25 12.51 1.26
N ALA A 33 6.82 11.52 1.94
CA ALA A 33 7.93 11.71 2.86
C ALA A 33 9.28 11.52 2.19
N ALA A 34 9.30 11.17 0.90
CA ALA A 34 10.51 10.91 0.13
C ALA A 34 10.21 11.20 -1.34
N PRO A 35 11.24 11.36 -2.20
CA PRO A 35 11.03 11.58 -3.64
C PRO A 35 10.22 10.47 -4.30
N VAL A 36 10.37 9.22 -3.84
CA VAL A 36 9.49 8.13 -4.24
C VAL A 36 8.75 7.67 -3.00
N HIS A 37 7.44 7.79 -3.02
CA HIS A 37 6.60 7.35 -1.90
C HIS A 37 5.26 6.90 -2.47
N VAL A 38 5.05 5.60 -2.55
CA VAL A 38 3.81 5.02 -3.06
C VAL A 38 3.23 4.04 -2.06
N LEU A 39 1.96 3.72 -2.25
CA LEU A 39 1.19 2.87 -1.35
C LEU A 39 0.65 1.68 -2.13
N VAL A 40 0.88 0.48 -1.61
CA VAL A 40 0.28 -0.75 -2.13
C VAL A 40 -0.91 -1.07 -1.24
N ILE A 41 -2.10 -1.14 -1.83
CA ILE A 41 -3.37 -1.21 -1.08
C ILE A 41 -4.19 -2.38 -1.60
N PRO A 42 -4.51 -3.37 -0.75
CA PRO A 42 -5.38 -4.46 -1.18
C PRO A 42 -6.82 -3.97 -1.40
N LYS A 43 -7.50 -4.57 -2.36
CA LYS A 43 -8.92 -4.28 -2.58
C LYS A 43 -9.79 -4.85 -1.48
N LYS A 44 -9.35 -5.94 -0.85
CA LYS A 44 -10.04 -6.49 0.30
C LYS A 44 -10.00 -5.51 1.47
N SER A 45 -11.11 -5.38 2.18
CA SER A 45 -11.22 -4.49 3.32
C SER A 45 -10.61 -5.13 4.57
N LEU A 46 -9.33 -4.88 4.80
CA LEU A 46 -8.65 -5.22 6.03
C LEU A 46 -8.21 -3.91 6.67
N ALA A 47 -8.61 -3.66 7.90
CA ALA A 47 -8.27 -2.39 8.56
C ALA A 47 -6.78 -2.30 8.85
N MET A 48 -6.18 -3.38 9.30
CA MET A 48 -4.76 -3.41 9.68
C MET A 48 -4.23 -4.84 9.59
N LEU A 49 -2.91 -4.97 9.58
CA LEU A 49 -2.25 -6.25 9.42
C LEU A 49 -2.66 -7.25 10.51
N SER A 50 -2.83 -6.77 11.75
CA SER A 50 -3.17 -7.66 12.86
C SER A 50 -4.57 -8.27 12.74
N GLU A 51 -5.39 -7.80 11.82
CA GLU A 51 -6.70 -8.39 11.53
C GLU A 51 -6.66 -9.46 10.44
N ALA A 52 -5.50 -9.66 9.83
CA ALA A 52 -5.34 -10.70 8.83
C ALA A 52 -5.27 -12.07 9.52
N ASP A 53 -5.70 -13.10 8.80
CA ASP A 53 -5.63 -14.49 9.28
C ASP A 53 -5.12 -15.40 8.16
N GLU A 54 -5.22 -16.70 8.36
CA GLU A 54 -4.70 -17.69 7.41
C GLU A 54 -5.35 -17.59 6.04
N ASP A 55 -6.60 -17.12 5.96
CA ASP A 55 -7.30 -16.96 4.70
C ASP A 55 -6.70 -15.83 3.86
N ASP A 56 -5.90 -14.96 4.47
CA ASP A 56 -5.26 -13.84 3.80
C ASP A 56 -3.83 -14.15 3.36
N GLN A 57 -3.37 -15.38 3.55
CA GLN A 57 -1.97 -15.73 3.28
C GLN A 57 -1.57 -15.46 1.83
N LEU A 58 -2.38 -15.89 0.87
CA LEU A 58 -2.07 -15.66 -0.55
C LEU A 58 -2.12 -14.18 -0.89
N LEU A 59 -3.08 -13.45 -0.32
CA LEU A 59 -3.19 -12.02 -0.55
C LEU A 59 -1.94 -11.29 -0.02
N LEU A 60 -1.52 -11.58 1.20
CA LEU A 60 -0.35 -10.92 1.80
C LEU A 60 0.91 -11.22 1.00
N GLY A 61 1.10 -12.46 0.55
CA GLY A 61 2.20 -12.81 -0.32
C GLY A 61 2.16 -12.06 -1.64
N HIS A 62 0.97 -11.93 -2.22
CA HIS A 62 0.78 -11.16 -3.45
C HIS A 62 1.18 -9.70 -3.27
N LEU A 63 0.77 -9.08 -2.16
CA LEU A 63 1.13 -7.69 -1.87
C LEU A 63 2.65 -7.52 -1.77
N MET A 64 3.34 -8.46 -1.13
CA MET A 64 4.80 -8.41 -1.03
C MET A 64 5.47 -8.50 -2.41
N LEU A 65 4.96 -9.33 -3.29
CA LEU A 65 5.48 -9.43 -4.65
C LEU A 65 5.21 -8.15 -5.45
N VAL A 66 4.06 -7.52 -5.23
CA VAL A 66 3.75 -6.24 -5.87
C VAL A 66 4.70 -5.15 -5.37
N VAL A 67 5.04 -5.14 -4.07
CA VAL A 67 6.05 -4.22 -3.52
C VAL A 67 7.37 -4.36 -4.29
N ALA A 68 7.87 -5.58 -4.45
CA ALA A 68 9.13 -5.81 -5.17
C ALA A 68 9.04 -5.39 -6.63
N LYS A 69 7.94 -5.70 -7.29
CA LYS A 69 7.72 -5.34 -8.68
C LYS A 69 7.67 -3.83 -8.88
N MET A 70 6.95 -3.13 -7.99
CA MET A 70 6.81 -1.68 -8.10
C MET A 70 8.12 -0.96 -7.79
N ALA A 71 8.87 -1.43 -6.79
CA ALA A 71 10.19 -0.86 -6.50
C ALA A 71 11.10 -0.93 -7.72
N ASN A 72 11.06 -2.07 -8.42
CA ASN A 72 11.84 -2.24 -9.64
C ASN A 72 11.37 -1.29 -10.74
N GLN A 73 10.06 -1.19 -10.96
CA GLN A 73 9.51 -0.31 -11.99
C GLN A 73 9.77 1.17 -11.70
N LEU A 74 9.80 1.55 -10.43
CA LEU A 74 10.05 2.93 -10.03
C LEU A 74 11.53 3.28 -9.97
N GLY A 75 12.40 2.31 -10.19
CA GLY A 75 13.84 2.53 -10.25
C GLY A 75 14.52 2.67 -8.89
N VAL A 76 13.88 2.26 -7.80
CA VAL A 76 14.45 2.35 -6.45
C VAL A 76 15.21 1.08 -6.08
N THR A 77 16.02 0.59 -7.02
CA THR A 77 16.68 -0.70 -6.90
C THR A 77 17.90 -0.68 -5.98
N ASP A 78 18.43 0.51 -5.65
CA ASP A 78 19.54 0.63 -4.71
C ASP A 78 19.13 0.42 -3.27
N GLY A 79 17.86 0.53 -3.00
CA GLY A 79 17.31 0.29 -1.68
C GLY A 79 16.05 1.12 -1.45
N TYR A 80 15.17 0.56 -0.67
CA TYR A 80 13.92 1.22 -0.30
C TYR A 80 13.44 0.64 1.02
N ARG A 81 12.49 1.32 1.63
CA ARG A 81 11.82 0.84 2.83
C ARG A 81 10.42 0.42 2.48
N ALA A 82 10.03 -0.76 2.93
CA ALA A 82 8.65 -1.22 2.85
C ALA A 82 8.10 -1.19 4.27
N ILE A 83 7.12 -0.34 4.52
CA ILE A 83 6.63 -0.07 5.87
C ILE A 83 5.14 -0.37 5.94
N ILE A 84 4.76 -1.15 6.94
CA ILE A 84 3.36 -1.39 7.30
C ILE A 84 3.17 -0.86 8.71
N ASN A 85 2.36 0.17 8.86
CA ASN A 85 1.99 0.69 10.17
C ASN A 85 0.74 -0.05 10.65
N ASN A 86 0.77 -0.58 11.85
CA ASN A 86 -0.36 -1.32 12.41
C ASN A 86 -0.93 -0.61 13.62
N GLY A 87 -2.14 -0.12 13.48
CA GLY A 87 -2.84 0.56 14.57
C GLY A 87 -2.33 1.97 14.82
N ALA A 88 -3.08 2.73 15.61
CA ALA A 88 -2.74 4.12 15.92
C ALA A 88 -1.38 4.21 16.61
N GLY A 89 -1.08 3.29 17.52
CA GLY A 89 0.21 3.26 18.22
C GLY A 89 1.39 2.98 17.30
N GLY A 90 1.15 2.40 16.13
CA GLY A 90 2.17 2.17 15.11
C GLY A 90 2.24 3.24 14.04
N GLY A 91 1.48 4.32 14.21
CA GLY A 91 1.48 5.43 13.26
C GLY A 91 0.49 5.29 12.12
N GLN A 92 -0.42 4.33 12.20
CA GLN A 92 -1.44 4.17 11.17
C GLN A 92 -2.51 5.26 11.31
N THR A 93 -2.80 5.95 10.21
CA THR A 93 -3.81 7.01 10.21
C THR A 93 -5.01 6.69 9.34
N VAL A 94 -4.85 5.85 8.33
CA VAL A 94 -5.96 5.36 7.49
C VAL A 94 -6.14 3.87 7.79
N PHE A 95 -7.33 3.49 8.23
CA PHE A 95 -7.59 2.11 8.68
C PHE A 95 -8.10 1.24 7.55
N HIS A 96 -7.30 1.16 6.54
CA HIS A 96 -7.35 0.22 5.44
C HIS A 96 -5.89 -0.16 5.18
N LEU A 97 -5.56 -1.44 5.30
CA LEU A 97 -4.20 -1.94 5.19
C LEU A 97 -3.49 -1.36 3.97
N HIS A 98 -2.28 -0.88 4.15
CA HIS A 98 -1.47 -0.40 3.04
C HIS A 98 0.01 -0.53 3.39
N ILE A 99 0.83 -0.69 2.36
CA ILE A 99 2.27 -0.84 2.49
C ILE A 99 2.91 0.35 1.82
N HIS A 100 3.70 1.12 2.58
CA HIS A 100 4.47 2.22 2.03
C HIS A 100 5.72 1.69 1.35
N ILE A 101 6.01 2.20 0.15
CA ILE A 101 7.32 2.01 -0.48
C ILE A 101 7.96 3.39 -0.54
N LEU A 102 9.07 3.55 0.17
CA LEU A 102 9.79 4.82 0.19
C LEU A 102 11.22 4.60 -0.27
N GLU A 103 11.70 5.51 -1.11
CA GLU A 103 13.12 5.57 -1.41
C GLU A 103 13.83 5.93 -0.11
N SER A 104 14.79 5.10 0.28
CA SER A 104 15.25 5.09 1.66
C SER A 104 16.08 6.29 2.04
N LEU A 105 16.80 6.87 1.10
CA LEU A 105 17.79 7.88 1.42
C LEU A 105 17.78 8.99 0.42
N SER A 106 18.10 10.10 0.90
CA SER A 106 18.38 11.27 0.09
C SER A 106 19.78 11.77 0.36
#